data_a233c7f3d99464bd2e2d7701b4bed585
#
_entry.id   a233c7f3d99464bd2e2d7701b4bed585
#
_cell.length_a   1.000
_cell.length_b   1.000
_cell.length_c   1.000
_cell.angle_alpha   90.00
_cell.angle_beta   90.00
_cell.angle_gamma   90.00
#
_symmetry.space_group_name_H-M   'P 1'
#
loop_
_entity.id
_entity.type
_entity.pdbx_description
1 polymer ?
#
loop_
_entity_poly.entity_id
_entity_poly.type
_entity_poly.pdbx_seq_one_letter_code
_entity_poly.pdbx_strand_id
1 'polypeptide(L)'
;MAQIRVLLVDDHPIVRSGIRNLLEHSAGIQVIGEASDGNQGLELIASLQPDVVLLDMELPGIPGNEVAAQVRDQGLPCAILALSAHDDRTYIQEVLASGASGYLMKEEIPDNIIEAIRGVARGERGWVSRKIAAQMTEWMQSGAQSPADISNRELEVLKAVVEGKTNQEIAFQLGISVKTVEKHLDGIFTKLGVASRVEAAVMAVREGWF
;
A
#
# COMPACT_ATOMS: atom_id res chain seq x y z
N MET A 1 14.86 -30.05 -0.72
CA MET A 1 13.64 -29.24 -0.93
C MET A 1 14.00 -28.14 -1.91
N ALA A 2 13.11 -27.76 -2.84
CA ALA A 2 13.37 -26.63 -3.72
C ALA A 2 13.50 -25.36 -2.88
N GLN A 3 14.43 -24.48 -3.24
CA GLN A 3 14.60 -23.18 -2.60
C GLN A 3 13.55 -22.22 -3.13
N ILE A 4 12.98 -21.39 -2.25
CA ILE A 4 12.07 -20.29 -2.63
C ILE A 4 12.94 -19.19 -3.24
N ARG A 5 12.66 -18.85 -4.50
CA ARG A 5 13.40 -17.84 -5.28
C ARG A 5 12.77 -16.47 -5.07
N VAL A 6 13.51 -15.56 -4.45
CA VAL A 6 13.02 -14.24 -4.06
C VAL A 6 13.70 -13.15 -4.87
N LEU A 7 12.90 -12.21 -5.40
CA LEU A 7 13.37 -10.96 -5.98
C LEU A 7 13.09 -9.83 -4.98
N LEU A 8 14.08 -8.95 -4.75
CA LEU A 8 13.96 -7.76 -3.92
C LEU A 8 13.81 -6.53 -4.81
N VAL A 9 12.74 -5.75 -4.60
CA VAL A 9 12.50 -4.49 -5.31
C VAL A 9 12.26 -3.40 -4.27
N ASP A 10 13.26 -2.56 -4.01
CA ASP A 10 13.22 -1.47 -3.02
C ASP A 10 14.26 -0.42 -3.43
N ASP A 11 13.94 0.85 -3.42
CA ASP A 11 14.86 1.93 -3.81
C ASP A 11 15.87 2.30 -2.71
N HIS A 12 15.64 1.85 -1.46
CA HIS A 12 16.51 2.11 -0.33
C HIS A 12 17.64 1.06 -0.19
N PRO A 13 18.91 1.37 -0.51
CA PRO A 13 19.98 0.38 -0.50
C PRO A 13 20.20 -0.28 0.87
N ILE A 14 20.00 0.47 1.97
CA ILE A 14 20.20 -0.05 3.34
C ILE A 14 19.12 -1.08 3.67
N VAL A 15 17.86 -0.80 3.35
CA VAL A 15 16.73 -1.72 3.57
C VAL A 15 16.95 -2.99 2.75
N ARG A 16 17.26 -2.84 1.47
CA ARG A 16 17.51 -3.96 0.55
C ARG A 16 18.65 -4.85 1.03
N SER A 17 19.80 -4.24 1.44
CA SER A 17 20.93 -4.99 1.99
C SER A 17 20.60 -5.70 3.29
N GLY A 18 19.79 -5.07 4.16
CA GLY A 18 19.33 -5.67 5.41
C GLY A 18 18.44 -6.88 5.18
N ILE A 19 17.47 -6.76 4.27
CA ILE A 19 16.58 -7.87 3.89
C ILE A 19 17.38 -9.00 3.25
N ARG A 20 18.30 -8.70 2.31
CA ARG A 20 19.16 -9.71 1.70
C ARG A 20 19.92 -10.51 2.75
N ASN A 21 20.61 -9.82 3.65
CA ASN A 21 21.38 -10.47 4.72
C ASN A 21 20.51 -11.40 5.58
N LEU A 22 19.31 -10.96 5.93
CA LEU A 22 18.35 -11.76 6.69
C LEU A 22 17.94 -13.03 5.94
N LEU A 23 17.65 -12.92 4.65
CA LEU A 23 17.19 -14.03 3.82
C LEU A 23 18.32 -15.03 3.51
N GLU A 24 19.54 -14.58 3.28
CA GLU A 24 20.71 -15.42 3.04
C GLU A 24 21.07 -16.33 4.23
N HIS A 25 20.70 -15.91 5.46
CA HIS A 25 20.86 -16.73 6.66
C HIS A 25 19.65 -17.66 6.92
N SER A 26 18.65 -17.66 6.05
CA SER A 26 17.41 -18.43 6.20
C SER A 26 17.41 -19.65 5.30
N ALA A 27 17.35 -20.84 5.89
CA ALA A 27 17.34 -22.08 5.12
C ALA A 27 16.14 -22.17 4.16
N GLY A 28 16.41 -22.52 2.91
CA GLY A 28 15.38 -22.76 1.89
C GLY A 28 14.89 -21.51 1.16
N ILE A 29 15.54 -20.35 1.34
CA ILE A 29 15.24 -19.10 0.61
C ILE A 29 16.50 -18.66 -0.13
N GLN A 30 16.34 -18.19 -1.35
CA GLN A 30 17.42 -17.66 -2.18
C GLN A 30 17.02 -16.33 -2.81
N VAL A 31 17.80 -15.28 -2.57
CA VAL A 31 17.67 -14.01 -3.32
C VAL A 31 18.30 -14.19 -4.70
N ILE A 32 17.49 -14.10 -5.74
CA ILE A 32 17.91 -14.32 -7.14
C ILE A 32 18.14 -13.03 -7.92
N GLY A 33 17.75 -11.88 -7.38
CA GLY A 33 17.94 -10.59 -8.02
C GLY A 33 17.52 -9.45 -7.10
N GLU A 34 17.93 -8.24 -7.49
CA GLU A 34 17.57 -6.99 -6.82
C GLU A 34 17.26 -5.92 -7.88
N ALA A 35 16.28 -5.06 -7.57
CA ALA A 35 15.95 -3.89 -8.36
C ALA A 35 15.78 -2.66 -7.44
N SER A 36 16.02 -1.48 -8.00
CA SER A 36 15.91 -0.20 -7.29
C SER A 36 14.77 0.68 -7.79
N ASP A 37 14.02 0.23 -8.77
CA ASP A 37 12.85 0.91 -9.32
C ASP A 37 11.85 -0.07 -9.92
N GLY A 38 10.63 0.41 -10.21
CA GLY A 38 9.55 -0.45 -10.69
C GLY A 38 9.77 -1.01 -12.09
N ASN A 39 10.44 -0.28 -13.00
CA ASN A 39 10.71 -0.75 -14.37
C ASN A 39 11.69 -1.93 -14.33
N GLN A 40 12.82 -1.76 -13.63
CA GLN A 40 13.80 -2.83 -13.43
C GLN A 40 13.16 -4.03 -12.73
N GLY A 41 12.27 -3.77 -11.76
CA GLY A 41 11.49 -4.80 -11.08
C GLY A 41 10.69 -5.66 -12.06
N LEU A 42 9.91 -5.05 -12.96
CA LEU A 42 9.12 -5.74 -13.98
C LEU A 42 9.99 -6.55 -14.95
N GLU A 43 11.10 -5.99 -15.41
CA GLU A 43 12.04 -6.69 -16.31
C GLU A 43 12.62 -7.94 -15.63
N LEU A 44 13.01 -7.83 -14.35
CA LEU A 44 13.58 -8.96 -13.61
C LEU A 44 12.49 -9.99 -13.23
N ILE A 45 11.27 -9.59 -12.95
CA ILE A 45 10.16 -10.54 -12.74
C ILE A 45 9.95 -11.38 -14.00
N ALA A 46 9.89 -10.75 -15.17
CA ALA A 46 9.68 -11.45 -16.43
C ALA A 46 10.82 -12.39 -16.79
N SER A 47 12.07 -11.96 -16.58
CA SER A 47 13.26 -12.72 -16.98
C SER A 47 13.66 -13.81 -15.97
N LEU A 48 13.58 -13.53 -14.68
CA LEU A 48 14.00 -14.45 -13.63
C LEU A 48 12.89 -15.39 -13.13
N GLN A 49 11.62 -15.03 -13.35
CA GLN A 49 10.46 -15.79 -12.87
C GLN A 49 10.60 -16.19 -11.38
N PRO A 50 10.64 -15.25 -10.45
CA PRO A 50 10.76 -15.53 -9.02
C PRO A 50 9.49 -16.23 -8.50
N ASP A 51 9.61 -16.96 -7.39
CA ASP A 51 8.44 -17.48 -6.66
C ASP A 51 7.77 -16.37 -5.86
N VAL A 52 8.57 -15.48 -5.27
CA VAL A 52 8.11 -14.35 -4.44
C VAL A 52 8.85 -13.07 -4.82
N VAL A 53 8.13 -11.99 -4.93
CA VAL A 53 8.66 -10.62 -5.06
C VAL A 53 8.41 -9.87 -3.77
N LEU A 54 9.47 -9.41 -3.10
CA LEU A 54 9.36 -8.41 -2.05
C LEU A 54 9.38 -7.05 -2.73
N LEU A 55 8.28 -6.34 -2.66
CA LEU A 55 8.04 -5.15 -3.45
C LEU A 55 7.75 -3.94 -2.57
N ASP A 56 8.64 -2.97 -2.60
CA ASP A 56 8.35 -1.66 -2.03
C ASP A 56 7.20 -0.98 -2.77
N MET A 57 6.29 -0.41 -2.02
CA MET A 57 5.16 0.33 -2.60
C MET A 57 5.56 1.74 -3.03
N GLU A 58 6.62 2.31 -2.46
CA GLU A 58 7.10 3.67 -2.73
C GLU A 58 8.35 3.65 -3.63
N LEU A 59 8.18 3.22 -4.87
CA LEU A 59 9.27 3.16 -5.85
C LEU A 59 9.30 4.40 -6.76
N PRO A 60 10.48 4.84 -7.20
CA PRO A 60 10.58 5.83 -8.25
C PRO A 60 10.11 5.26 -9.60
N GLY A 61 9.57 6.15 -10.44
CA GLY A 61 9.05 5.78 -11.76
C GLY A 61 7.69 5.11 -11.67
N ILE A 62 7.65 3.78 -11.76
CA ILE A 62 6.40 3.00 -11.59
C ILE A 62 6.24 2.62 -10.12
N PRO A 63 5.19 3.07 -9.44
CA PRO A 63 4.94 2.73 -8.04
C PRO A 63 4.60 1.24 -7.86
N GLY A 64 4.85 0.70 -6.65
CA GLY A 64 4.72 -0.74 -6.38
C GLY A 64 3.32 -1.30 -6.61
N ASN A 65 2.26 -0.54 -6.33
CA ASN A 65 0.88 -0.95 -6.61
C ASN A 65 0.60 -1.13 -8.11
N GLU A 66 1.22 -0.31 -8.95
CA GLU A 66 1.12 -0.44 -10.41
C GLU A 66 1.94 -1.63 -10.92
N VAL A 67 3.13 -1.87 -10.36
CA VAL A 67 3.91 -3.09 -10.62
C VAL A 67 3.08 -4.34 -10.26
N ALA A 68 2.46 -4.37 -9.10
CA ALA A 68 1.61 -5.49 -8.65
C ALA A 68 0.41 -5.71 -9.60
N ALA A 69 -0.24 -4.63 -10.03
CA ALA A 69 -1.34 -4.71 -10.98
C ALA A 69 -0.88 -5.28 -12.34
N GLN A 70 0.25 -4.83 -12.88
CA GLN A 70 0.79 -5.36 -14.13
C GLN A 70 1.15 -6.84 -14.04
N VAL A 71 1.75 -7.28 -12.94
CA VAL A 71 2.07 -8.70 -12.69
C VAL A 71 0.80 -9.55 -12.68
N ARG A 72 -0.25 -9.09 -11.99
CA ARG A 72 -1.56 -9.75 -11.95
C ARG A 72 -2.18 -9.82 -13.35
N ASP A 73 -2.24 -8.70 -14.07
CA ASP A 73 -2.91 -8.56 -15.36
C ASP A 73 -2.22 -9.38 -16.46
N GLN A 74 -0.90 -9.56 -16.35
CA GLN A 74 -0.11 -10.43 -17.22
C GLN A 74 -0.17 -11.91 -16.81
N GLY A 75 -0.77 -12.24 -15.66
CA GLY A 75 -0.86 -13.60 -15.15
C GLY A 75 0.50 -14.23 -14.82
N LEU A 76 1.48 -13.43 -14.41
CA LEU A 76 2.82 -13.93 -14.04
C LEU A 76 2.74 -14.77 -12.77
N PRO A 77 3.39 -15.96 -12.74
CA PRO A 77 3.22 -16.92 -11.66
C PRO A 77 4.15 -16.61 -10.45
N CYS A 78 4.07 -15.41 -9.91
CA CYS A 78 4.80 -15.05 -8.70
C CYS A 78 3.87 -14.44 -7.66
N ALA A 79 4.18 -14.65 -6.38
CA ALA A 79 3.48 -14.00 -5.28
C ALA A 79 4.13 -12.65 -4.96
N ILE A 80 3.35 -11.59 -4.81
CA ILE A 80 3.83 -10.28 -4.40
C ILE A 80 3.59 -10.09 -2.92
N LEU A 81 4.65 -9.84 -2.16
CA LEU A 81 4.62 -9.43 -0.78
C LEU A 81 4.97 -7.94 -0.71
N ALA A 82 3.98 -7.11 -0.47
CA ALA A 82 4.13 -5.67 -0.41
C ALA A 82 4.87 -5.24 0.87
N LEU A 83 5.82 -4.32 0.72
CA LEU A 83 6.54 -3.66 1.81
C LEU A 83 6.16 -2.20 1.83
N SER A 84 5.76 -1.65 2.99
CA SER A 84 5.38 -0.26 3.10
C SER A 84 5.63 0.31 4.51
N ALA A 85 5.75 1.63 4.59
CA ALA A 85 5.77 2.36 5.85
C ALA A 85 4.35 2.81 6.29
N HIS A 86 3.33 2.62 5.46
CA HIS A 86 1.96 3.05 5.72
C HIS A 86 1.13 1.96 6.41
N ASP A 87 0.34 2.36 7.42
CA ASP A 87 -0.55 1.45 8.15
C ASP A 87 -2.04 1.85 8.05
N ASP A 88 -2.37 2.77 7.15
CA ASP A 88 -3.75 3.18 6.96
C ASP A 88 -4.58 2.14 6.17
N ARG A 89 -5.83 1.98 6.58
CA ARG A 89 -6.76 0.97 6.06
C ARG A 89 -6.94 1.05 4.55
N THR A 90 -7.16 2.26 4.02
CA THR A 90 -7.46 2.47 2.61
C THR A 90 -6.28 2.04 1.76
N TYR A 91 -5.09 2.46 2.15
CA TYR A 91 -3.86 2.11 1.44
C TYR A 91 -3.60 0.60 1.44
N ILE A 92 -3.75 -0.07 2.58
CA ILE A 92 -3.60 -1.54 2.68
C ILE A 92 -4.60 -2.25 1.76
N GLN A 93 -5.87 -1.80 1.76
CA GLN A 93 -6.91 -2.37 0.89
C GLN A 93 -6.60 -2.16 -0.59
N GLU A 94 -6.14 -0.98 -1.00
CA GLU A 94 -5.74 -0.67 -2.36
C GLU A 94 -4.58 -1.57 -2.83
N VAL A 95 -3.56 -1.74 -1.99
CA VAL A 95 -2.39 -2.59 -2.28
C VAL A 95 -2.80 -4.06 -2.42
N LEU A 96 -3.64 -4.57 -1.54
CA LEU A 96 -4.14 -5.96 -1.65
C LEU A 96 -5.04 -6.13 -2.88
N ALA A 97 -5.87 -5.14 -3.20
CA ALA A 97 -6.71 -5.15 -4.40
C ALA A 97 -5.90 -5.06 -5.71
N SER A 98 -4.72 -4.46 -5.71
CA SER A 98 -3.82 -4.41 -6.86
C SER A 98 -3.24 -5.78 -7.25
N GLY A 99 -3.35 -6.79 -6.37
CA GLY A 99 -2.90 -8.16 -6.63
C GLY A 99 -1.81 -8.66 -5.67
N ALA A 100 -1.44 -7.88 -4.67
CA ALA A 100 -0.51 -8.32 -3.64
C ALA A 100 -1.07 -9.54 -2.88
N SER A 101 -0.23 -10.55 -2.64
CA SER A 101 -0.57 -11.74 -1.88
C SER A 101 -0.47 -11.51 -0.37
N GLY A 102 0.25 -10.47 0.04
CA GLY A 102 0.38 -10.07 1.44
C GLY A 102 0.94 -8.66 1.58
N TYR A 103 0.89 -8.16 2.83
CA TYR A 103 1.32 -6.82 3.20
C TYR A 103 2.14 -6.84 4.48
N LEU A 104 3.35 -6.28 4.45
CA LEU A 104 4.24 -6.14 5.59
C LEU A 104 4.60 -4.67 5.81
N MET A 105 4.55 -4.27 7.07
CA MET A 105 5.17 -3.02 7.48
C MET A 105 6.69 -3.14 7.44
N LYS A 106 7.38 -2.13 6.89
CA LYS A 106 8.86 -2.12 6.83
C LYS A 106 9.51 -2.23 8.22
N GLU A 107 8.89 -1.71 9.26
CA GLU A 107 9.36 -1.81 10.64
C GLU A 107 9.25 -3.23 11.25
N GLU A 108 8.37 -4.08 10.71
CA GLU A 108 8.13 -5.46 11.18
C GLU A 108 8.92 -6.52 10.40
N ILE A 109 9.70 -6.11 9.40
CA ILE A 109 10.41 -7.02 8.51
C ILE A 109 11.26 -8.05 9.27
N PRO A 110 12.10 -7.68 10.26
CA PRO A 110 12.98 -8.64 10.92
C PRO A 110 12.24 -9.84 11.52
N ASP A 111 11.04 -9.62 12.04
CA ASP A 111 10.29 -10.63 12.78
C ASP A 111 9.39 -11.50 11.90
N ASN A 112 8.89 -10.95 10.80
CA ASN A 112 7.77 -11.56 10.06
C ASN A 112 8.10 -11.98 8.64
N ILE A 113 9.16 -11.44 8.02
CA ILE A 113 9.42 -11.59 6.58
C ILE A 113 9.61 -13.04 6.12
N ILE A 114 10.32 -13.86 6.92
CA ILE A 114 10.64 -15.25 6.55
C ILE A 114 9.36 -16.10 6.55
N GLU A 115 8.50 -15.90 7.55
CA GLU A 115 7.23 -16.62 7.66
C GLU A 115 6.30 -16.19 6.52
N ALA A 116 6.22 -14.88 6.24
CA ALA A 116 5.43 -14.34 5.14
C ALA A 116 5.86 -14.89 3.79
N ILE A 117 7.17 -14.89 3.47
CA ILE A 117 7.71 -15.46 2.22
C ILE A 117 7.30 -16.91 2.08
N ARG A 118 7.46 -17.72 3.14
CA ARG A 118 7.07 -19.14 3.12
C ARG A 118 5.57 -19.33 2.94
N GLY A 119 4.76 -18.46 3.55
CA GLY A 119 3.32 -18.50 3.43
C GLY A 119 2.87 -18.21 2.01
N VAL A 120 3.28 -17.06 1.45
CA VAL A 120 2.87 -16.67 0.10
C VAL A 120 3.43 -17.61 -0.98
N ALA A 121 4.62 -18.17 -0.78
CA ALA A 121 5.20 -19.19 -1.68
C ALA A 121 4.38 -20.49 -1.70
N ARG A 122 3.63 -20.83 -0.64
CA ARG A 122 2.67 -21.92 -0.60
C ARG A 122 1.31 -21.59 -1.20
N GLY A 123 1.13 -20.36 -1.69
CA GLY A 123 -0.14 -19.88 -2.24
C GLY A 123 -1.08 -19.25 -1.22
N GLU A 124 -0.64 -19.01 0.02
CA GLU A 124 -1.43 -18.27 1.00
C GLU A 124 -1.65 -16.83 0.51
N ARG A 125 -2.88 -16.33 0.63
CA ARG A 125 -3.24 -14.96 0.22
C ARG A 125 -3.77 -14.19 1.43
N GLY A 126 -3.66 -12.85 1.36
CA GLY A 126 -4.08 -11.99 2.46
C GLY A 126 -3.15 -12.11 3.68
N TRP A 127 -1.89 -12.49 3.45
CA TRP A 127 -0.91 -12.54 4.52
C TRP A 127 -0.63 -11.12 5.02
N VAL A 128 -0.87 -10.87 6.28
CA VAL A 128 -0.62 -9.57 6.94
C VAL A 128 0.04 -9.81 8.29
N SER A 129 0.80 -8.82 8.76
CA SER A 129 1.40 -8.90 10.09
C SER A 129 0.33 -8.93 11.19
N ARG A 130 0.72 -9.36 12.39
CA ARG A 130 -0.20 -9.42 13.55
C ARG A 130 -0.77 -8.04 13.89
N LYS A 131 0.04 -6.98 13.74
CA LYS A 131 -0.39 -5.59 13.98
C LYS A 131 -1.50 -5.21 13.00
N ILE A 132 -1.29 -5.44 11.71
CA ILE A 132 -2.29 -5.16 10.67
C ILE A 132 -3.54 -6.03 10.85
N ALA A 133 -3.39 -7.32 11.18
CA ALA A 133 -4.53 -8.20 11.45
C ALA A 133 -5.39 -7.71 12.63
N ALA A 134 -4.75 -7.24 13.72
CA ALA A 134 -5.46 -6.65 14.85
C ALA A 134 -6.23 -5.38 14.45
N GLN A 135 -5.58 -4.45 13.73
CA GLN A 135 -6.22 -3.26 13.20
C GLN A 135 -7.40 -3.61 12.26
N MET A 136 -7.23 -4.55 11.35
CA MET A 136 -8.32 -5.00 10.48
C MET A 136 -9.51 -5.55 11.27
N THR A 137 -9.26 -6.26 12.36
CA THR A 137 -10.31 -6.75 13.25
C THR A 137 -11.05 -5.61 13.93
N GLU A 138 -10.35 -4.58 14.42
CA GLU A 138 -10.93 -3.37 15.00
C GLU A 138 -11.77 -2.62 13.95
N TRP A 139 -11.28 -2.49 12.74
CA TRP A 139 -12.02 -1.87 11.62
C TRP A 139 -13.31 -2.61 11.27
N MET A 140 -13.32 -3.94 11.36
CA MET A 140 -14.52 -4.74 11.12
C MET A 140 -15.55 -4.61 12.26
N GLN A 141 -15.07 -4.45 13.51
CA GLN A 141 -15.94 -4.37 14.70
C GLN A 141 -16.52 -2.96 14.91
N SER A 142 -15.77 -1.93 14.52
CA SER A 142 -16.17 -0.55 14.79
C SER A 142 -17.42 -0.11 14.04
N GLY A 143 -17.90 -0.88 13.03
CA GLY A 143 -19.17 -0.60 12.32
C GLY A 143 -19.32 0.87 11.86
N ALA A 144 -18.39 1.70 12.27
CA ALA A 144 -18.33 3.10 11.96
C ALA A 144 -18.03 3.25 10.47
N GLN A 145 -18.76 4.09 9.81
CA GLN A 145 -18.35 4.67 8.54
C GLN A 145 -17.02 5.37 8.82
N SER A 146 -15.95 4.59 8.76
CA SER A 146 -14.58 5.09 8.88
C SER A 146 -14.33 6.04 7.70
N PRO A 147 -13.42 7.03 7.82
CA PRO A 147 -12.89 7.73 6.64
C PRO A 147 -12.23 6.79 5.62
N ALA A 148 -12.40 5.50 5.77
CA ALA A 148 -11.78 4.41 5.03
C ALA A 148 -12.04 4.41 3.52
N ASP A 149 -13.08 5.11 3.07
CA ASP A 149 -13.33 5.34 1.65
C ASP A 149 -12.71 6.65 1.15
N ILE A 150 -12.14 7.47 2.07
CA ILE A 150 -11.52 8.76 1.73
C ILE A 150 -10.01 8.57 1.63
N SER A 151 -9.45 8.76 0.44
CA SER A 151 -8.00 8.72 0.23
C SER A 151 -7.27 9.79 1.05
N ASN A 152 -5.98 9.62 1.33
CA ASN A 152 -5.16 10.62 2.04
C ASN A 152 -5.29 12.01 1.41
N ARG A 153 -5.36 12.08 0.08
CA ARG A 153 -5.52 13.37 -0.62
C ARG A 153 -6.90 13.98 -0.41
N GLU A 154 -7.95 13.19 -0.40
CA GLU A 154 -9.29 13.64 -0.06
C GLU A 154 -9.39 14.05 1.42
N LEU A 155 -8.67 13.35 2.31
CA LEU A 155 -8.59 13.71 3.73
C LEU A 155 -7.91 15.06 3.95
N GLU A 156 -6.81 15.36 3.23
CA GLU A 156 -6.18 16.69 3.24
C GLU A 156 -7.12 17.78 2.75
N VAL A 157 -7.88 17.51 1.68
CA VAL A 157 -8.90 18.42 1.18
C VAL A 157 -10.01 18.61 2.22
N LEU A 158 -10.51 17.52 2.80
CA LEU A 158 -11.58 17.57 3.82
C LEU A 158 -11.13 18.31 5.08
N LYS A 159 -9.90 18.14 5.52
CA LYS A 159 -9.31 18.89 6.63
C LYS A 159 -9.34 20.40 6.36
N ALA A 160 -8.89 20.80 5.19
CA ALA A 160 -8.91 22.21 4.79
C ALA A 160 -10.36 22.76 4.65
N VAL A 161 -11.32 21.89 4.30
CA VAL A 161 -12.76 22.23 4.31
C VAL A 161 -13.26 22.50 5.73
N VAL A 162 -12.88 21.66 6.70
CA VAL A 162 -13.20 21.84 8.12
C VAL A 162 -12.57 23.12 8.66
N GLU A 163 -11.39 23.47 8.21
CA GLU A 163 -10.70 24.74 8.53
C GLU A 163 -11.36 25.97 7.86
N GLY A 164 -12.40 25.78 7.07
CA GLY A 164 -13.15 26.86 6.41
C GLY A 164 -12.50 27.44 5.15
N LYS A 165 -11.47 26.79 4.58
CA LYS A 165 -10.74 27.29 3.39
C LYS A 165 -11.58 27.18 2.13
N THR A 166 -11.46 28.15 1.24
CA THR A 166 -12.05 28.14 -0.11
C THR A 166 -11.33 27.15 -1.03
N ASN A 167 -11.93 26.76 -2.16
CA ASN A 167 -11.29 25.89 -3.14
C ASN A 167 -9.98 26.49 -3.70
N GLN A 168 -9.91 27.82 -3.79
CA GLN A 168 -8.69 28.51 -4.22
C GLN A 168 -7.55 28.39 -3.21
N GLU A 169 -7.88 28.57 -1.92
CA GLU A 169 -6.90 28.43 -0.83
C GLU A 169 -6.43 26.98 -0.69
N ILE A 170 -7.35 26.01 -0.82
CA ILE A 170 -7.01 24.58 -0.84
C ILE A 170 -6.09 24.26 -2.02
N ALA A 171 -6.45 24.73 -3.22
CA ALA A 171 -5.65 24.52 -4.41
C ALA A 171 -4.22 25.09 -4.26
N PHE A 172 -4.12 26.29 -3.71
CA PHE A 172 -2.83 26.94 -3.43
C PHE A 172 -2.01 26.14 -2.39
N GLN A 173 -2.63 25.78 -1.27
CA GLN A 173 -1.97 25.04 -0.18
C GLN A 173 -1.45 23.67 -0.63
N LEU A 174 -2.23 22.97 -1.45
CA LEU A 174 -1.95 21.61 -1.86
C LEU A 174 -1.18 21.50 -3.18
N GLY A 175 -0.87 22.64 -3.83
CA GLY A 175 -0.14 22.70 -5.10
C GLY A 175 -0.88 22.05 -6.27
N ILE A 176 -2.23 22.13 -6.30
CA ILE A 176 -3.09 21.52 -7.34
C ILE A 176 -4.02 22.58 -7.97
N SER A 177 -4.71 22.23 -9.05
CA SER A 177 -5.70 23.13 -9.66
C SER A 177 -7.00 23.17 -8.86
N VAL A 178 -7.74 24.29 -8.95
CA VAL A 178 -9.09 24.41 -8.35
C VAL A 178 -10.01 23.31 -8.87
N LYS A 179 -9.94 22.98 -10.15
CA LYS A 179 -10.70 21.89 -10.76
C LYS A 179 -10.38 20.51 -10.14
N THR A 180 -9.12 20.31 -9.74
CA THR A 180 -8.72 19.08 -9.03
C THR A 180 -9.31 19.02 -7.63
N VAL A 181 -9.37 20.17 -6.93
CA VAL A 181 -10.06 20.26 -5.61
C VAL A 181 -11.54 19.93 -5.75
N GLU A 182 -12.22 20.48 -6.76
CA GLU A 182 -13.64 20.17 -7.04
C GLU A 182 -13.84 18.68 -7.26
N LYS A 183 -13.01 18.03 -8.07
CA LYS A 183 -13.05 16.59 -8.30
C LYS A 183 -12.89 15.78 -7.00
N HIS A 184 -11.98 16.20 -6.11
CA HIS A 184 -11.82 15.56 -4.80
C HIS A 184 -13.05 15.77 -3.93
N LEU A 185 -13.65 16.96 -3.92
CA LEU A 185 -14.88 17.24 -3.17
C LEU A 185 -16.06 16.38 -3.64
N ASP A 186 -16.25 16.23 -4.94
CA ASP A 186 -17.28 15.36 -5.51
C ASP A 186 -17.07 13.90 -5.08
N GLY A 187 -15.82 13.42 -5.09
CA GLY A 187 -15.45 12.11 -4.57
C GLY A 187 -15.77 11.96 -3.08
N ILE A 188 -15.39 12.94 -2.26
CA ILE A 188 -15.69 12.99 -0.83
C ILE A 188 -17.20 12.94 -0.57
N PHE A 189 -17.97 13.78 -1.26
CA PHE A 189 -19.44 13.84 -1.07
C PHE A 189 -20.10 12.50 -1.41
N THR A 190 -19.67 11.87 -2.52
CA THR A 190 -20.16 10.55 -2.91
C THR A 190 -19.82 9.50 -1.86
N LYS A 191 -18.58 9.46 -1.38
CA LYS A 191 -18.09 8.47 -0.42
C LYS A 191 -18.72 8.62 0.96
N LEU A 192 -18.99 9.87 1.39
CA LEU A 192 -19.63 10.17 2.67
C LEU A 192 -21.18 10.11 2.62
N GLY A 193 -21.76 10.02 1.43
CA GLY A 193 -23.20 10.06 1.25
C GLY A 193 -23.83 11.41 1.66
N VAL A 194 -23.08 12.52 1.48
CA VAL A 194 -23.50 13.87 1.83
C VAL A 194 -23.74 14.70 0.57
N ALA A 195 -24.64 15.69 0.66
CA ALA A 195 -25.01 16.53 -0.47
C ALA A 195 -24.26 17.87 -0.51
N SER A 196 -23.53 18.24 0.54
CA SER A 196 -22.90 19.55 0.62
C SER A 196 -21.56 19.55 1.37
N ARG A 197 -20.75 20.56 1.07
CA ARG A 197 -19.51 20.88 1.76
C ARG A 197 -19.70 21.03 3.29
N VAL A 198 -20.81 21.67 3.69
CA VAL A 198 -21.12 21.89 5.11
C VAL A 198 -21.43 20.57 5.79
N GLU A 199 -22.21 19.70 5.16
CA GLU A 199 -22.52 18.37 5.69
C GLU A 199 -21.26 17.53 5.83
N ALA A 200 -20.34 17.57 4.84
CA ALA A 200 -19.05 16.88 4.91
C ALA A 200 -18.20 17.37 6.10
N ALA A 201 -18.11 18.69 6.29
CA ALA A 201 -17.40 19.29 7.43
C ALA A 201 -18.01 18.91 8.79
N VAL A 202 -19.34 18.99 8.91
CA VAL A 202 -20.06 18.64 10.15
C VAL A 202 -19.87 17.15 10.47
N MET A 203 -19.96 16.28 9.48
CA MET A 203 -19.73 14.84 9.66
C MET A 203 -18.31 14.58 10.16
N ALA A 204 -17.29 15.15 9.51
CA ALA A 204 -15.89 14.97 9.88
C ALA A 204 -15.58 15.41 11.31
N VAL A 205 -16.17 16.53 11.75
CA VAL A 205 -16.02 17.03 13.13
C VAL A 205 -16.76 16.15 14.13
N ARG A 206 -17.99 15.72 13.81
CA ARG A 206 -18.80 14.86 14.69
C ARG A 206 -18.16 13.49 14.91
N GLU A 207 -17.59 12.92 13.89
CA GLU A 207 -16.91 11.62 13.95
C GLU A 207 -15.46 11.72 14.48
N GLY A 208 -14.99 12.95 14.81
CA GLY A 208 -13.67 13.15 15.43
C GLY A 208 -12.49 12.87 14.52
N TRP A 209 -12.61 13.13 13.22
CA TRP A 209 -11.54 12.86 12.24
C TRP A 209 -10.40 13.88 12.27
N PHE A 210 -10.65 15.05 12.88
CA PHE A 210 -9.68 16.15 13.02
C PHE A 210 -9.78 16.85 14.37
#